data_317ccd9455ae0cee0a1c8b6f67d93b8a
#
_entry.id   317ccd9455ae0cee0a1c8b6f67d93b8a
#
_cell.length_a   1.000
_cell.length_b   1.000
_cell.length_c   1.000
_cell.angle_alpha   90.00
_cell.angle_beta   90.00
_cell.angle_gamma   90.00
#
_symmetry.space_group_name_H-M   'P 1'
#
loop_
_entity.id
_entity.type
_entity.pdbx_description
1 polymer ?
#
loop_
_entity_poly.entity_id
_entity_poly.type
_entity_poly.pdbx_seq_one_letter_code
_entity_poly.pdbx_strand_id
1 'polypeptide(L)'
;MADNYIERQQEQYEARKAAWKQAQKYGKKKTTTSSQVKTEVAGEIVSKSDSLKKRIFVTGGAEGIGRAIVEAFCKDGHQVAFCDINAVSGQQTARDTGAIFHPVDVSDKEALESCMQQILDEWKDIDIV
;
A
#
# COMPACT_ATOMS: atom_id res chain seq x y z
N MET A 1 1.19 -29.43 -27.65
CA MET A 1 1.40 -29.31 -26.19
C MET A 1 1.61 -27.88 -25.73
N ALA A 2 2.28 -27.04 -26.50
CA ALA A 2 2.40 -25.60 -26.17
C ALA A 2 1.05 -24.87 -26.18
N ASP A 3 0.10 -25.31 -27.01
CA ASP A 3 -1.22 -24.69 -27.16
C ASP A 3 -2.09 -24.84 -25.91
N ASN A 4 -1.97 -25.96 -25.20
CA ASN A 4 -2.73 -26.19 -23.97
C ASN A 4 -2.28 -25.29 -22.82
N TYR A 5 -1.04 -24.86 -22.80
CA TYR A 5 -0.53 -23.95 -21.78
C TYR A 5 -1.13 -22.55 -21.92
N ILE A 6 -1.22 -22.04 -23.15
CA ILE A 6 -1.79 -20.72 -23.45
C ILE A 6 -3.29 -20.71 -23.14
N GLU A 7 -4.01 -21.77 -23.55
CA GLU A 7 -5.45 -21.91 -23.26
C GLU A 7 -5.73 -21.94 -21.76
N ARG A 8 -4.94 -22.68 -20.98
CA ARG A 8 -5.07 -22.71 -19.51
C ARG A 8 -4.82 -21.34 -18.89
N GLN A 9 -3.86 -20.60 -19.38
CA GLN A 9 -3.58 -19.26 -18.91
C GLN A 9 -4.73 -18.30 -19.23
N GLN A 10 -5.31 -18.41 -20.41
CA GLN A 10 -6.47 -17.60 -20.78
C GLN A 10 -7.68 -17.92 -19.93
N GLU A 11 -7.96 -19.20 -19.69
CA GLU A 11 -9.06 -19.62 -18.81
C GLU A 11 -8.87 -19.10 -17.39
N GLN A 12 -7.67 -19.19 -16.84
CA GLN A 12 -7.36 -18.65 -15.51
C GLN A 12 -7.51 -17.13 -15.47
N TYR A 13 -7.07 -16.44 -16.51
CA TYR A 13 -7.20 -15.00 -16.62
C TYR A 13 -8.66 -14.56 -16.68
N GLU A 14 -9.47 -15.22 -17.49
CA GLU A 14 -10.91 -14.94 -17.60
C GLU A 14 -11.66 -15.23 -16.30
N ALA A 15 -11.32 -16.32 -15.62
CA ALA A 15 -11.88 -16.65 -14.31
C ALA A 15 -11.56 -15.59 -13.27
N ARG A 16 -10.32 -15.11 -13.24
CA ARG A 16 -9.91 -14.01 -12.34
C ARG A 16 -10.62 -12.71 -12.67
N LYS A 17 -10.77 -12.40 -13.95
CA LYS A 17 -11.47 -11.21 -14.42
C LYS A 17 -12.95 -11.22 -14.03
N ALA A 18 -13.60 -12.38 -14.16
CA ALA A 18 -14.99 -12.55 -13.75
C ALA A 18 -15.16 -12.40 -12.23
N ALA A 19 -14.28 -13.03 -11.45
CA ALA A 19 -14.27 -12.91 -10.00
C ALA A 19 -14.04 -11.46 -9.54
N TRP A 20 -13.13 -10.74 -10.20
CA TRP A 20 -12.87 -9.33 -9.92
C TRP A 20 -14.08 -8.44 -10.21
N LYS A 21 -14.78 -8.67 -11.33
CA LYS A 21 -16.02 -7.94 -11.66
C LYS A 21 -17.12 -8.18 -10.63
N GLN A 22 -17.28 -9.40 -10.14
CA GLN A 22 -18.24 -9.71 -9.10
C GLN A 22 -17.87 -9.03 -7.78
N ALA A 23 -16.60 -9.05 -7.42
CA ALA A 23 -16.10 -8.35 -6.22
C ALA A 23 -16.34 -6.83 -6.31
N GLN A 24 -16.22 -6.23 -7.48
CA GLN A 24 -16.54 -4.81 -7.67
C GLN A 24 -18.02 -4.49 -7.47
N LYS A 25 -18.91 -5.36 -7.93
CA LYS A 25 -20.36 -5.18 -7.71
C LYS A 25 -20.71 -5.21 -6.23
N TYR A 26 -20.11 -6.13 -5.47
CA TYR A 26 -20.28 -6.20 -4.03
C TYR A 26 -19.63 -5.02 -3.33
N GLY A 27 -18.46 -4.60 -3.76
CA GLY A 27 -17.75 -3.45 -3.23
C GLY A 27 -18.53 -2.14 -3.36
N LYS A 28 -19.23 -1.96 -4.49
CA LYS A 28 -20.08 -0.77 -4.69
C LYS A 28 -21.25 -0.72 -3.72
N LYS A 29 -21.88 -1.86 -3.42
CA LYS A 29 -22.96 -1.92 -2.42
C LYS A 29 -22.44 -1.60 -1.01
N LYS A 30 -21.31 -2.17 -0.64
CA LYS A 30 -20.65 -1.88 0.64
C LYS A 30 -20.21 -0.43 0.75
N THR A 31 -19.71 0.15 -0.32
CA THR A 31 -19.28 1.55 -0.36
C THR A 31 -20.46 2.49 -0.13
N THR A 32 -21.62 2.20 -0.69
CA THR A 32 -22.83 3.00 -0.49
C THR A 32 -23.29 2.95 0.97
N THR A 33 -23.28 1.78 1.59
CA THR A 33 -23.61 1.62 3.01
C THR A 33 -22.58 2.29 3.90
N SER A 34 -21.29 2.16 3.55
CA SER A 34 -20.21 2.82 4.28
C SER A 34 -20.28 4.34 4.18
N SER A 35 -20.75 4.88 3.06
CA SER A 35 -20.92 6.33 2.89
C SER A 35 -21.96 6.88 3.84
N GLN A 36 -23.06 6.16 4.03
CA GLN A 36 -24.10 6.57 4.98
C GLN A 36 -23.60 6.54 6.41
N VAL A 37 -22.88 5.48 6.78
CA VAL A 37 -22.26 5.37 8.10
C VAL A 37 -21.23 6.47 8.33
N LYS A 38 -20.42 6.79 7.32
CA LYS A 38 -19.45 7.89 7.39
C LYS A 38 -20.11 9.25 7.61
N THR A 39 -21.26 9.46 7.02
CA THR A 39 -22.01 10.73 7.19
C THR A 39 -22.51 10.89 8.61
N GLU A 40 -22.98 9.82 9.23
CA GLU A 40 -23.44 9.83 10.61
C GLU A 40 -22.33 10.03 11.63
N VAL A 41 -21.13 9.53 11.31
CA VAL A 41 -19.96 9.53 12.20
C VAL A 41 -18.98 10.67 11.86
N ALA A 42 -19.32 11.53 10.92
CA ALA A 42 -18.43 12.60 10.45
C ALA A 42 -17.94 13.52 11.58
N GLY A 43 -18.78 13.79 12.58
CA GLY A 43 -18.40 14.59 13.74
C GLY A 43 -17.41 13.87 14.68
N GLU A 44 -17.43 12.55 14.73
CA GLU A 44 -16.52 11.75 15.55
C GLU A 44 -15.19 11.46 14.84
N ILE A 45 -15.17 11.44 13.50
CA ILE A 45 -13.97 11.18 12.70
C ILE A 45 -12.88 12.21 12.97
N VAL A 46 -13.24 13.45 13.21
CA VAL A 46 -12.29 14.52 13.49
C VAL A 46 -11.54 14.29 14.80
N SER A 47 -12.20 13.76 15.82
CA SER A 47 -11.58 13.41 17.10
C SER A 47 -10.82 12.09 17.08
N LYS A 48 -11.15 11.19 16.13
CA LYS A 48 -10.52 9.88 15.96
C LYS A 48 -9.42 9.86 14.89
N SER A 49 -9.12 10.98 14.26
CA SER A 49 -8.12 11.06 13.20
C SER A 49 -6.74 10.57 13.67
N ASP A 50 -6.36 10.86 14.91
CA ASP A 50 -5.09 10.39 15.48
C ASP A 50 -5.09 8.89 15.77
N SER A 51 -6.22 8.31 16.16
CA SER A 51 -6.35 6.87 16.40
C SER A 51 -6.42 6.06 15.11
N LEU A 52 -6.73 6.70 13.97
CA LEU A 52 -6.75 6.09 12.65
C LEU A 52 -5.42 6.19 11.91
N LYS A 53 -4.42 6.83 12.52
CA LYS A 53 -3.09 6.93 11.95
C LYS A 53 -2.45 5.55 11.86
N LYS A 54 -2.14 5.12 10.65
CA LYS A 54 -1.54 3.80 10.38
C LYS A 54 -0.05 3.92 10.16
N ARG A 55 0.63 2.85 10.44
CA ARG A 55 2.06 2.68 10.16
C ARG A 55 2.17 1.82 8.91
N ILE A 56 2.71 2.40 7.85
CA ILE A 56 2.64 1.83 6.50
C ILE A 56 4.05 1.68 5.94
N PHE A 57 4.34 0.51 5.39
CA PHE A 57 5.58 0.24 4.71
C PHE A 57 5.32 -0.08 3.24
N VAL A 58 6.01 0.61 2.33
CA VAL A 58 5.83 0.46 0.89
C VAL A 58 7.15 0.02 0.25
N THR A 59 7.13 -1.05 -0.51
CA THR A 59 8.25 -1.45 -1.34
C THR A 59 8.15 -0.79 -2.72
N GLY A 60 9.28 -0.33 -3.27
CA GLY A 60 9.28 0.37 -4.55
C GLY A 60 8.63 1.76 -4.49
N GLY A 61 8.78 2.46 -3.38
CA GLY A 61 8.09 3.74 -3.15
C GLY A 61 8.75 4.99 -3.73
N ALA A 62 9.90 4.87 -4.40
CA ALA A 62 10.63 6.03 -4.91
C ALA A 62 10.06 6.60 -6.19
N GLU A 63 9.44 5.78 -7.02
CA GLU A 63 8.96 6.17 -8.34
C GLU A 63 7.64 5.51 -8.68
N GLY A 64 6.95 6.05 -9.68
CA GLY A 64 5.76 5.45 -10.29
C GLY A 64 4.60 5.25 -9.31
N ILE A 65 3.98 4.08 -9.37
CA ILE A 65 2.81 3.73 -8.56
C ILE A 65 3.15 3.75 -7.07
N GLY A 66 4.31 3.19 -6.68
CA GLY A 66 4.75 3.17 -5.29
C GLY A 66 4.90 4.56 -4.70
N ARG A 67 5.48 5.49 -5.45
CA ARG A 67 5.57 6.89 -5.04
C ARG A 67 4.20 7.52 -4.84
N ALA A 68 3.27 7.30 -5.75
CA ALA A 68 1.91 7.81 -5.63
C ALA A 68 1.21 7.29 -4.36
N ILE A 69 1.45 6.03 -4.01
CA ILE A 69 0.94 5.41 -2.78
C ILE A 69 1.53 6.10 -1.55
N VAL A 70 2.85 6.30 -1.53
CA VAL A 70 3.55 7.00 -0.44
C VAL A 70 2.99 8.42 -0.28
N GLU A 71 2.86 9.15 -1.36
CA GLU A 71 2.31 10.51 -1.35
C GLU A 71 0.89 10.55 -0.79
N ALA A 72 0.03 9.64 -1.23
CA ALA A 72 -1.35 9.57 -0.78
C ALA A 72 -1.46 9.31 0.72
N PHE A 73 -0.73 8.33 1.24
CA PHE A 73 -0.76 8.01 2.66
C PHE A 73 -0.13 9.11 3.53
N CYS A 74 0.94 9.73 3.08
CA CYS A 74 1.52 10.88 3.78
C CYS A 74 0.56 12.06 3.83
N LYS A 75 -0.15 12.31 2.74
CA LYS A 75 -1.14 13.37 2.65
C LYS A 75 -2.31 13.14 3.61
N ASP A 76 -2.68 11.89 3.81
CA ASP A 76 -3.74 11.50 4.76
C ASP A 76 -3.26 11.51 6.22
N GLY A 77 -2.01 11.82 6.47
CA GLY A 77 -1.46 11.93 7.81
C GLY A 77 -0.95 10.63 8.42
N HIS A 78 -0.81 9.57 7.63
CA HIS A 78 -0.27 8.32 8.10
C HIS A 78 1.26 8.37 8.24
N GLN A 79 1.80 7.47 9.05
CA GLN A 79 3.24 7.28 9.19
C GLN A 79 3.70 6.30 8.11
N VAL A 80 4.59 6.75 7.21
CA VAL A 80 5.00 5.97 6.04
C VAL A 80 6.50 5.82 6.02
N ALA A 81 6.97 4.59 5.83
CA ALA A 81 8.32 4.27 5.43
C ALA A 81 8.27 3.53 4.09
N PHE A 82 9.28 3.68 3.29
CA PHE A 82 9.37 2.96 2.03
C PHE A 82 10.80 2.58 1.72
N CYS A 83 10.97 1.58 0.89
CA CYS A 83 12.27 1.20 0.37
C CYS A 83 12.26 1.22 -1.16
N ASP A 84 13.43 1.45 -1.71
CA ASP A 84 13.67 1.37 -3.14
C ASP A 84 15.16 1.15 -3.40
N ILE A 85 15.47 0.60 -4.55
CA ILE A 85 16.86 0.43 -5.00
C ILE A 85 17.47 1.75 -5.48
N ASN A 86 16.65 2.66 -5.96
CA ASN A 86 17.10 3.96 -6.46
C ASN A 86 17.23 4.97 -5.32
N ALA A 87 18.46 5.16 -4.85
CA ALA A 87 18.73 6.04 -3.72
C ALA A 87 18.41 7.52 -4.03
N VAL A 88 18.66 7.96 -5.25
CA VAL A 88 18.44 9.37 -5.64
C VAL A 88 16.94 9.69 -5.63
N SER A 89 16.15 8.90 -6.33
CA SER A 89 14.70 9.06 -6.37
C SER A 89 14.07 8.85 -5.00
N GLY A 90 14.59 7.89 -4.22
CA GLY A 90 14.12 7.63 -2.86
C GLY A 90 14.31 8.81 -1.93
N GLN A 91 15.47 9.43 -1.94
CA GLN A 91 15.75 10.62 -1.14
C GLN A 91 14.87 11.80 -1.57
N GLN A 92 14.65 11.95 -2.85
CA GLN A 92 13.78 13.01 -3.36
C GLN A 92 12.34 12.82 -2.90
N THR A 93 11.82 11.61 -3.02
CA THR A 93 10.47 11.28 -2.55
C THR A 93 10.33 11.49 -1.05
N ALA A 94 11.34 11.10 -0.26
CA ALA A 94 11.33 11.33 1.18
C ALA A 94 11.27 12.82 1.54
N ARG A 95 11.99 13.66 0.83
CA ARG A 95 11.96 15.13 1.03
C ARG A 95 10.59 15.71 0.66
N ASP A 96 10.02 15.25 -0.43
CA ASP A 96 8.75 15.77 -0.94
C ASP A 96 7.56 15.34 -0.08
N THR A 97 7.62 14.17 0.53
CA THR A 97 6.49 13.57 1.26
C THR A 97 6.65 13.59 2.78
N GLY A 98 7.88 13.65 3.27
CA GLY A 98 8.17 13.46 4.69
C GLY A 98 8.22 12.00 5.13
N ALA A 99 8.08 11.06 4.21
CA ALA A 99 8.22 9.63 4.50
C ALA A 99 9.68 9.25 4.76
N ILE A 100 9.87 8.13 5.47
CA ILE A 100 11.21 7.61 5.77
C ILE A 100 11.66 6.70 4.64
N PHE A 101 12.82 6.98 4.07
CA PHE A 101 13.39 6.18 2.98
C PHE A 101 14.48 5.24 3.48
N HIS A 102 14.41 4.00 3.02
CA HIS A 102 15.44 2.98 3.24
C HIS A 102 15.96 2.46 1.88
N PRO A 103 17.26 2.62 1.57
CA PRO A 103 17.83 2.07 0.34
C PRO A 103 17.98 0.56 0.48
N VAL A 104 17.06 -0.19 -0.10
CA VAL A 104 17.03 -1.66 -0.01
C VAL A 104 16.65 -2.24 -1.37
N ASP A 105 17.39 -3.28 -1.77
CA ASP A 105 17.00 -4.16 -2.87
C ASP A 105 16.15 -5.30 -2.30
N VAL A 106 14.88 -5.38 -2.69
CA VAL A 106 13.95 -6.39 -2.17
C VAL A 106 14.30 -7.81 -2.61
N SER A 107 15.18 -7.97 -3.60
CA SER A 107 15.72 -9.27 -3.96
C SER A 107 16.76 -9.78 -2.96
N ASP A 108 17.32 -8.89 -2.16
CA ASP A 108 18.23 -9.22 -1.06
C ASP A 108 17.39 -9.41 0.22
N LYS A 109 17.16 -10.67 0.55
CA LYS A 109 16.34 -11.04 1.70
C LYS A 109 16.87 -10.48 3.01
N GLU A 110 18.19 -10.60 3.23
CA GLU A 110 18.82 -10.15 4.48
C GLU A 110 18.70 -8.63 4.65
N ALA A 111 18.89 -7.88 3.57
CA ALA A 111 18.75 -6.43 3.60
C ALA A 111 17.30 -6.02 3.90
N LEU A 112 16.34 -6.71 3.30
CA LEU A 112 14.93 -6.44 3.56
C LEU A 112 14.53 -6.79 4.99
N GLU A 113 14.94 -7.94 5.50
CA GLU A 113 14.69 -8.34 6.89
C GLU A 113 15.29 -7.34 7.89
N SER A 114 16.52 -6.89 7.66
CA SER A 114 17.17 -5.88 8.49
C SER A 114 16.40 -4.55 8.48
N CYS A 115 15.96 -4.13 7.32
CA CYS A 115 15.14 -2.92 7.17
C CYS A 115 13.84 -3.03 7.95
N MET A 116 13.11 -4.13 7.78
CA MET A 116 11.86 -4.38 8.49
C MET A 116 12.07 -4.42 10.00
N GLN A 117 13.16 -5.03 10.46
CA GLN A 117 13.48 -5.09 11.88
C GLN A 117 13.74 -3.69 12.46
N GLN A 118 14.46 -2.85 11.75
CA GLN A 118 14.68 -1.47 12.17
C GLN A 118 13.37 -0.69 12.32
N ILE A 119 12.47 -0.86 11.37
CA ILE A 119 11.16 -0.21 11.41
C ILE A 119 10.34 -0.73 12.59
N LEU A 120 10.32 -2.03 12.81
CA LEU A 120 9.62 -2.64 13.94
C LEU A 120 10.18 -2.21 15.29
N ASP A 121 11.49 -2.06 15.40
CA ASP A 121 12.13 -1.59 16.63
C ASP A 121 11.75 -0.15 16.96
N GLU A 122 11.61 0.69 15.93
CA GLU A 122 11.24 2.09 16.08
C GLU A 122 9.73 2.28 16.28
N TRP A 123 8.93 1.60 15.46
CA TRP A 123 7.48 1.80 15.42
C TRP A 123 6.70 0.82 16.29
N LYS A 124 7.30 -0.27 16.73
CA LYS A 124 6.75 -1.39 17.49
C LYS A 124 5.82 -2.28 16.67
N ASP A 125 5.23 -1.77 15.60
CA ASP A 125 4.33 -2.54 14.74
C ASP A 125 4.23 -1.90 13.35
N ILE A 126 3.73 -2.65 12.38
CA ILE A 126 3.41 -2.17 11.03
C ILE A 126 1.99 -2.63 10.73
N ASP A 127 1.13 -1.70 10.33
CA ASP A 127 -0.28 -1.99 10.07
C ASP A 127 -0.51 -2.45 8.63
N ILE A 128 0.22 -1.88 7.67
CA ILE A 128 0.03 -2.15 6.24
C ILE A 128 1.38 -2.28 5.56
N VAL A 129 1.51 -3.27 4.71
CA VAL A 129 2.67 -3.48 3.83
C VAL A 129 2.22 -3.56 2.38
#